data_0161c6978db5d8a958717c7241c5aad5
#
_entry.id   0161c6978db5d8a958717c7241c5aad5
#
_cell.length_a   1.000
_cell.length_b   1.000
_cell.length_c   1.000
_cell.angle_alpha   90.00
_cell.angle_beta   90.00
_cell.angle_gamma   90.00
#
_symmetry.space_group_name_H-M   'P 1'
#
loop_
_entity.id
_entity.type
_entity.pdbx_description
1 polymer ?
#
loop_
_entity_poly.entity_id
_entity_poly.type
_entity_poly.pdbx_seq_one_letter_code
_entity_poly.pdbx_strand_id
1 'polypeptide(L)'
;MKKLIKVVFSEFNETVSVELDDSQSPKTVKAILENLPIEVNINKWGQELYTDRTPIAAREENAKSEVSLMDVAFWPAGNAVCLFYGSTPISKVGKIVPASPVNIVGRIISQTNIIDKVKDTTRVVIKQE
;
A
#
# COMPACT_ATOMS: atom_id res chain seq x y z
N MET A 1 15.51 8.20 5.25
CA MET A 1 14.67 9.34 4.82
C MET A 1 13.21 8.95 4.97
N LYS A 2 12.42 9.83 5.52
CA LYS A 2 10.97 9.62 5.68
C LYS A 2 10.23 10.71 4.93
N LYS A 3 9.13 10.36 4.29
CA LYS A 3 8.34 11.29 3.48
C LYS A 3 6.86 10.98 3.63
N LEU A 4 6.05 12.02 3.79
CA LEU A 4 4.61 11.86 3.92
C LEU A 4 3.93 11.89 2.55
N ILE A 5 3.05 10.94 2.32
CA ILE A 5 2.17 10.90 1.15
C ILE A 5 0.74 10.67 1.61
N LYS A 6 -0.20 10.90 0.72
CA LYS A 6 -1.63 10.73 0.96
C LYS A 6 -2.24 9.79 -0.04
N VAL A 7 -3.16 8.95 0.43
CA VAL A 7 -4.06 8.18 -0.43
C VAL A 7 -5.45 8.78 -0.23
N VAL A 8 -5.95 9.46 -1.26
CA VAL A 8 -7.22 10.20 -1.18
C VAL A 8 -8.34 9.34 -1.75
N PHE A 9 -9.32 9.03 -0.90
CA PHE A 9 -10.52 8.28 -1.25
C PHE A 9 -11.67 9.27 -1.46
N SER A 10 -11.74 9.84 -2.67
CA SER A 10 -12.70 10.91 -2.96
C SER A 10 -14.15 10.49 -2.75
N GLU A 11 -14.48 9.23 -3.06
CA GLU A 11 -15.82 8.69 -2.91
C GLU A 11 -16.33 8.76 -1.46
N PHE A 12 -15.42 8.62 -0.51
CA PHE A 12 -15.76 8.61 0.92
C PHE A 12 -15.36 9.90 1.61
N ASN A 13 -14.79 10.86 0.88
CA ASN A 13 -14.26 12.10 1.44
C ASN A 13 -13.28 11.83 2.60
N GLU A 14 -12.40 10.85 2.40
CA GLU A 14 -11.38 10.47 3.38
C GLU A 14 -10.00 10.42 2.77
N THR A 15 -8.99 10.65 3.61
CA THR A 15 -7.59 10.61 3.24
C THR A 15 -6.84 9.73 4.23
N VAL A 16 -6.06 8.82 3.69
CA VAL A 16 -5.15 7.98 4.48
C VAL A 16 -3.75 8.58 4.37
N SER A 17 -3.15 8.86 5.51
CA SER A 17 -1.77 9.37 5.54
C SER A 17 -0.80 8.21 5.68
N VAL A 18 0.25 8.24 4.88
CA VAL A 18 1.28 7.21 4.83
C VAL A 18 2.64 7.87 5.01
N GLU A 19 3.43 7.31 5.89
CA GLU A 19 4.84 7.70 6.03
C GLU A 19 5.69 6.70 5.25
N LEU A 20 6.28 7.15 4.16
CA LEU A 20 7.26 6.35 3.43
C LEU A 20 8.58 6.38 4.19
N ASP A 21 9.23 5.23 4.25
CA ASP A 21 10.53 5.05 4.91
C ASP A 21 11.39 4.18 3.97
N ASP A 22 12.49 4.74 3.52
CA ASP A 22 13.34 4.07 2.52
C ASP A 22 14.39 3.13 3.11
N SER A 23 14.33 2.87 4.41
CA SER A 23 15.33 2.04 5.10
C SER A 23 15.38 0.60 4.58
N GLN A 24 14.25 0.04 4.15
CA GLN A 24 14.21 -1.34 3.64
C GLN A 24 14.22 -1.41 2.12
N SER A 25 13.60 -0.44 1.45
CA SER A 25 13.39 -0.49 0.00
C SER A 25 13.67 0.87 -0.64
N PRO A 26 14.92 1.36 -0.59
CA PRO A 26 15.23 2.70 -1.06
C PRO A 26 14.92 2.94 -2.53
N LYS A 27 15.19 1.97 -3.39
CA LYS A 27 14.92 2.11 -4.84
C LYS A 27 13.42 2.14 -5.11
N THR A 28 12.66 1.32 -4.41
CA THR A 28 11.21 1.25 -4.56
C THR A 28 10.55 2.54 -4.07
N VAL A 29 10.97 3.07 -2.92
CA VAL A 29 10.45 4.35 -2.42
C VAL A 29 10.75 5.48 -3.41
N LYS A 30 11.96 5.52 -3.96
CA LYS A 30 12.30 6.51 -4.97
C LYS A 30 11.39 6.41 -6.19
N ALA A 31 11.15 5.19 -6.69
CA ALA A 31 10.28 4.96 -7.85
C ALA A 31 8.83 5.41 -7.56
N ILE A 32 8.34 5.17 -6.36
CA ILE A 32 7.01 5.65 -5.96
C ILE A 32 6.97 7.17 -6.04
N LEU A 33 7.91 7.85 -5.39
CA LEU A 33 7.92 9.31 -5.34
C LEU A 33 8.03 9.95 -6.73
N GLU A 34 8.79 9.32 -7.63
CA GLU A 34 8.98 9.83 -8.99
C GLU A 34 7.72 9.70 -9.85
N ASN A 35 6.79 8.85 -9.48
CA ASN A 35 5.57 8.60 -10.25
C ASN A 35 4.33 9.29 -9.68
N LEU A 36 4.43 9.95 -8.54
CA LEU A 36 3.28 10.65 -7.94
C LEU A 36 3.00 11.96 -8.68
N PRO A 37 1.73 12.38 -8.80
CA PRO A 37 0.52 11.71 -8.32
C PRO A 37 0.11 10.55 -9.22
N ILE A 38 -0.56 9.56 -8.62
CA ILE A 38 -1.10 8.40 -9.33
C ILE A 38 -2.59 8.34 -9.07
N GLU A 39 -3.39 8.30 -10.13
CA GLU A 39 -4.82 8.07 -10.03
C GLU A 39 -5.11 6.64 -10.48
N VAL A 40 -5.71 5.84 -9.61
CA VAL A 40 -5.83 4.40 -9.82
C VAL A 40 -7.00 3.85 -9.01
N ASN A 41 -7.51 2.69 -9.40
CA ASN A 41 -8.46 1.97 -8.57
C ASN A 41 -7.73 1.21 -7.48
N ILE A 42 -8.35 1.08 -6.33
CA ILE A 42 -7.85 0.26 -5.23
C ILE A 42 -8.92 -0.79 -4.90
N ASN A 43 -8.48 -2.01 -4.61
CA ASN A 43 -9.34 -3.16 -4.45
C ASN A 43 -9.17 -3.74 -3.04
N LYS A 44 -10.20 -4.43 -2.55
CA LYS A 44 -10.18 -5.06 -1.23
C LYS A 44 -9.99 -6.56 -1.35
N TRP A 45 -9.07 -7.09 -0.56
CA TRP A 45 -8.78 -8.52 -0.46
C TRP A 45 -8.56 -8.88 1.01
N GLY A 46 -9.61 -9.40 1.67
CA GLY A 46 -9.60 -9.54 3.11
C GLY A 46 -9.47 -8.19 3.79
N GLN A 47 -8.45 -8.01 4.62
CA GLN A 47 -8.15 -6.73 5.27
C GLN A 47 -6.96 -6.02 4.62
N GLU A 48 -6.69 -6.35 3.37
CA GLU A 48 -5.70 -5.65 2.54
C GLU A 48 -6.41 -4.82 1.47
N LEU A 49 -5.91 -3.61 1.21
CA LEU A 49 -6.27 -2.83 0.03
C LEU A 49 -5.06 -2.83 -0.91
N TYR A 50 -5.28 -3.10 -2.19
CA TYR A 50 -4.21 -3.08 -3.18
C TYR A 50 -4.68 -2.38 -4.45
N THR A 51 -3.79 -1.62 -5.07
CA THR A 51 -4.12 -0.88 -6.30
C THR A 51 -4.12 -1.82 -7.50
N ASP A 52 -4.81 -1.38 -8.56
CA ASP A 52 -4.54 -1.92 -9.89
C ASP A 52 -3.10 -1.58 -10.26
N ARG A 53 -2.65 -2.11 -11.40
CA ARG A 53 -1.28 -1.88 -11.87
C ARG A 53 -0.99 -0.39 -12.00
N THR A 54 0.07 0.05 -11.34
CA THR A 54 0.55 1.42 -11.40
C THR A 54 1.67 1.56 -12.42
N PRO A 55 2.07 2.79 -12.79
CA PRO A 55 3.26 2.99 -13.62
C PRO A 55 4.57 2.82 -12.86
N ILE A 56 4.51 2.53 -11.56
CA ILE A 56 5.72 2.31 -10.75
C ILE A 56 6.40 1.02 -11.24
N ALA A 57 7.70 1.12 -11.54
CA ALA A 57 8.50 -0.05 -11.92
C ALA A 57 9.56 -0.28 -10.85
N ALA A 58 9.46 -1.40 -10.16
CA ALA A 58 10.43 -1.80 -9.16
C ALA A 58 10.49 -3.32 -9.07
N ARG A 59 11.70 -3.83 -8.85
CA ARG A 59 11.93 -5.25 -8.63
C ARG A 59 11.83 -5.56 -7.15
N GLU A 60 11.86 -6.85 -6.80
CA GLU A 60 11.97 -7.26 -5.41
C GLU A 60 13.19 -6.61 -4.76
N GLU A 61 12.97 -6.02 -3.61
CA GLU A 61 14.00 -5.31 -2.85
C GLU A 61 13.74 -5.61 -1.37
N ASN A 62 14.58 -6.46 -0.79
CA ASN A 62 14.36 -6.98 0.57
C ASN A 62 12.93 -7.49 0.76
N ALA A 63 12.39 -8.17 -0.25
CA ALA A 63 11.00 -8.56 -0.28
C ALA A 63 10.65 -9.50 0.87
N LYS A 64 9.46 -9.29 1.45
CA LYS A 64 8.97 -10.04 2.60
C LYS A 64 7.76 -10.87 2.22
N SER A 65 7.72 -12.10 2.74
CA SER A 65 6.57 -13.00 2.60
C SER A 65 5.59 -12.86 3.75
N GLU A 66 5.88 -12.00 4.70
CA GLU A 66 5.04 -11.69 5.84
C GLU A 66 5.18 -10.19 6.14
N VAL A 67 4.05 -9.54 6.46
CA VAL A 67 4.05 -8.10 6.77
C VAL A 67 3.47 -7.87 8.16
N SER A 68 3.64 -6.66 8.66
CA SER A 68 3.09 -6.22 9.95
C SER A 68 1.82 -5.41 9.74
N LEU A 69 1.00 -5.33 10.78
CA LEU A 69 -0.20 -4.51 10.78
C LEU A 69 0.15 -3.05 10.43
N MET A 70 -0.63 -2.46 9.54
CA MET A 70 -0.49 -1.09 9.06
C MET A 70 0.73 -0.85 8.16
N ASP A 71 1.39 -1.91 7.71
CA ASP A 71 2.45 -1.77 6.71
C ASP A 71 1.89 -1.31 5.36
N VAL A 72 2.69 -0.49 4.68
CA VAL A 72 2.49 -0.14 3.28
C VAL A 72 3.61 -0.78 2.49
N ALA A 73 3.27 -1.45 1.41
CA ALA A 73 4.24 -2.20 0.62
C ALA A 73 3.99 -2.03 -0.87
N PHE A 74 5.02 -2.31 -1.66
CA PHE A 74 4.90 -2.42 -3.10
C PHE A 74 4.99 -3.89 -3.49
N TRP A 75 4.03 -4.34 -4.29
CA TRP A 75 3.93 -5.71 -4.78
C TRP A 75 4.50 -5.77 -6.21
N PRO A 76 5.74 -6.26 -6.41
CA PRO A 76 6.35 -6.22 -7.73
C PRO A 76 5.63 -7.05 -8.79
N ALA A 77 5.06 -8.18 -8.40
CA ALA A 77 4.34 -9.05 -9.34
C ALA A 77 3.16 -8.36 -10.01
N GLY A 78 2.49 -7.42 -9.32
CA GLY A 78 1.36 -6.67 -9.86
C GLY A 78 1.62 -5.18 -10.06
N ASN A 79 2.83 -4.71 -9.79
CA ASN A 79 3.16 -3.29 -9.79
C ASN A 79 2.15 -2.46 -8.97
N ALA A 80 1.76 -2.99 -7.81
CA ALA A 80 0.68 -2.44 -7.01
C ALA A 80 1.18 -1.92 -5.67
N VAL A 81 0.51 -0.89 -5.16
CA VAL A 81 0.72 -0.39 -3.80
C VAL A 81 -0.31 -1.06 -2.90
N CYS A 82 0.14 -1.60 -1.77
CA CYS A 82 -0.66 -2.38 -0.84
C CYS A 82 -0.70 -1.74 0.54
N LEU A 83 -1.89 -1.70 1.14
CA LEU A 83 -2.14 -1.21 2.49
C LEU A 83 -2.66 -2.37 3.33
N PHE A 84 -1.96 -2.73 4.39
CA PHE A 84 -2.32 -3.91 5.20
C PHE A 84 -2.97 -3.48 6.51
N TYR A 85 -4.30 -3.57 6.56
CA TYR A 85 -5.10 -3.25 7.75
C TYR A 85 -5.36 -4.47 8.64
N GLY A 86 -5.00 -5.66 8.18
CA GLY A 86 -5.22 -6.91 8.90
C GLY A 86 -4.92 -8.11 8.02
N SER A 87 -5.52 -9.24 8.34
CA SER A 87 -5.25 -10.50 7.64
C SER A 87 -5.80 -10.52 6.21
N THR A 88 -5.06 -11.17 5.31
CA THR A 88 -5.53 -11.51 3.97
C THR A 88 -6.20 -12.89 4.01
N PRO A 89 -6.92 -13.29 2.95
CA PRO A 89 -7.56 -14.62 2.92
C PRO A 89 -6.60 -15.80 3.05
N ILE A 90 -5.31 -15.60 2.77
CA ILE A 90 -4.31 -16.65 2.89
C ILE A 90 -3.43 -16.50 4.14
N SER A 91 -3.77 -15.56 5.02
CA SER A 91 -3.02 -15.34 6.25
C SER A 91 -3.20 -16.48 7.24
N LYS A 92 -2.19 -16.70 8.06
CA LYS A 92 -2.20 -17.69 9.14
C LYS A 92 -2.36 -16.96 10.46
N VAL A 93 -2.70 -17.71 11.52
CA VAL A 93 -2.85 -17.15 12.85
C VAL A 93 -1.57 -16.41 13.27
N GLY A 94 -1.72 -15.14 13.64
CA GLY A 94 -0.61 -14.30 14.07
C GLY A 94 0.29 -13.78 12.95
N LYS A 95 -0.04 -14.06 11.68
CA LYS A 95 0.77 -13.63 10.55
C LYS A 95 -0.08 -13.05 9.44
N ILE A 96 0.35 -11.94 8.86
CA ILE A 96 -0.30 -11.33 7.70
C ILE A 96 0.53 -11.72 6.48
N VAL A 97 -0.09 -12.45 5.54
CA VAL A 97 0.61 -13.03 4.39
C VAL A 97 0.10 -12.40 3.10
N PRO A 98 0.96 -11.66 2.37
CA PRO A 98 0.59 -11.14 1.05
C PRO A 98 0.54 -12.26 0.00
N ALA A 99 -0.05 -11.96 -1.17
CA ALA A 99 -0.20 -12.92 -2.26
C ALA A 99 1.14 -13.49 -2.74
N SER A 100 2.18 -12.65 -2.75
CA SER A 100 3.57 -13.02 -3.02
C SER A 100 4.46 -11.96 -2.37
N PRO A 101 5.79 -12.15 -2.35
CA PRO A 101 6.67 -11.22 -1.61
C PRO A 101 6.50 -9.76 -2.02
N VAL A 102 6.55 -8.88 -1.03
CA VAL A 102 6.38 -7.44 -1.20
C VAL A 102 7.55 -6.67 -0.62
N ASN A 103 7.82 -5.49 -1.20
CA ASN A 103 8.82 -4.55 -0.68
C ASN A 103 8.16 -3.62 0.33
N ILE A 104 8.60 -3.64 1.58
CA ILE A 104 8.06 -2.73 2.60
C ILE A 104 8.55 -1.32 2.30
N VAL A 105 7.62 -0.38 2.17
CA VAL A 105 7.96 1.01 1.80
C VAL A 105 7.51 2.04 2.83
N GLY A 106 6.71 1.65 3.83
CA GLY A 106 6.25 2.59 4.83
C GLY A 106 5.16 2.06 5.72
N ARG A 107 4.43 2.97 6.34
CA ARG A 107 3.36 2.65 7.28
C ARG A 107 2.19 3.62 7.15
N ILE A 108 1.00 3.10 7.42
CA ILE A 108 -0.20 3.93 7.59
C ILE A 108 -0.09 4.59 8.95
N ILE A 109 -0.17 5.92 8.98
CA ILE A 109 -0.02 6.70 10.23
C ILE A 109 -1.29 7.44 10.63
N SER A 110 -2.35 7.35 9.83
CA SER A 110 -3.64 7.93 10.19
C SER A 110 -4.59 6.86 10.69
N GLN A 111 -5.46 7.22 11.62
CA GLN A 111 -6.56 6.34 12.01
C GLN A 111 -7.71 6.55 11.05
N THR A 112 -8.23 5.44 10.50
CA THR A 112 -9.31 5.51 9.52
C THR A 112 -10.08 4.20 9.49
N ASN A 113 -11.37 4.29 9.22
CA ASN A 113 -12.25 3.14 9.00
C ASN A 113 -12.38 2.82 7.52
N ILE A 114 -11.45 3.27 6.70
CA ILE A 114 -11.57 3.13 5.25
C ILE A 114 -11.74 1.68 4.82
N ILE A 115 -11.09 0.75 5.51
CA ILE A 115 -11.19 -0.67 5.19
C ILE A 115 -12.64 -1.18 5.28
N ASP A 116 -13.44 -0.61 6.19
CA ASP A 116 -14.84 -0.99 6.36
C ASP A 116 -15.74 -0.33 5.31
N LYS A 117 -15.30 0.77 4.71
CA LYS A 117 -16.07 1.51 3.71
C LYS A 117 -15.88 0.97 2.30
N VAL A 118 -14.70 0.45 2.00
CA VAL A 118 -14.42 -0.14 0.68
C VAL A 118 -15.06 -1.52 0.61
N LYS A 119 -15.99 -1.71 -0.32
CA LYS A 119 -16.67 -3.02 -0.52
C LYS A 119 -15.82 -3.90 -1.43
N ASP A 120 -15.55 -3.44 -2.63
CA ASP A 120 -14.76 -4.17 -3.63
C ASP A 120 -13.68 -3.28 -4.21
N THR A 121 -14.07 -2.20 -4.87
CA THR A 121 -13.16 -1.33 -5.62
C THR A 121 -13.61 0.12 -5.46
N THR A 122 -12.66 1.01 -5.34
CA THR A 122 -12.92 2.45 -5.35
C THR A 122 -11.74 3.18 -5.99
N ARG A 123 -11.98 4.40 -6.46
CA ARG A 123 -10.96 5.24 -7.08
C ARG A 123 -10.20 6.01 -6.02
N VAL A 124 -8.88 6.06 -6.16
CA VAL A 124 -8.01 6.82 -5.26
C VAL A 124 -7.01 7.64 -6.03
N VAL A 125 -6.49 8.67 -5.37
CA VAL A 125 -5.33 9.44 -5.85
C VAL A 125 -4.25 9.31 -4.79
N ILE A 126 -3.08 8.85 -5.20
CA ILE A 126 -1.90 8.79 -4.34
C ILE A 126 -1.04 9.99 -4.70
N LYS A 127 -0.72 10.83 -3.74
CA LYS A 127 0.03 12.05 -3.98
C LYS A 127 0.90 12.44 -2.80
N GLN A 128 1.85 13.31 -3.06
CA GLN A 128 2.65 13.90 -1.99
C GLN A 128 1.80 14.84 -1.15
N GLU A 129 2.12 14.93 0.11
CA GLU A 129 1.47 15.85 1.02
C GLU A 129 1.88 17.30 0.77
#